data_da3c049b72cac78a87d2887d29ba5204
#
_entry.id   da3c049b72cac78a87d2887d29ba5204
#
_cell.length_a   1.000
_cell.length_b   1.000
_cell.length_c   1.000
_cell.angle_alpha   90.00
_cell.angle_beta   90.00
_cell.angle_gamma   90.00
#
_symmetry.space_group_name_H-M   'P 1'
#
loop_
_entity.id
_entity.type
_entity.pdbx_description
1 polymer ?
#
loop_
_entity_poly.entity_id
_entity_poly.type
_entity_poly.pdbx_seq_one_letter_code
_entity_poly.pdbx_strand_id
1 'polypeptide(L)'
;IVVLNHASPSELYGRFCARFYKLNFENIVTITGTNGKTSVAWFVNNIWHKIGLKSASIGTLGVFDGKNIYKTDLTTPNIDQTYEQLSYLNKNDFKNVIIEASSHGIDQNRIGGLSISIAAITTLSRDHLDYHLSYKNYKMAKLKLFSKVSKNGVAIINDSIKEYKEFIEIALKNKLKILLVGKKNNSDLSYQIKVLKNGEQLVKVNYKNFKGSFSTKLIGGFQVNNLITSMAILLETGVPFNTLINSMKDISSPPGRMEYICSVNQARIFVDFAHTPDALKNVL
;
A
#
# COMPACT_ATOMS: atom_id res chain seq x y z
N ILE A 1 23.45 32.49 -10.90
CA ILE A 1 22.86 31.39 -10.10
C ILE A 1 21.84 32.05 -9.18
N VAL A 2 20.58 31.61 -9.27
CA VAL A 2 19.52 32.06 -8.34
C VAL A 2 19.52 31.12 -7.16
N VAL A 3 19.74 31.62 -5.96
CA VAL A 3 19.67 30.83 -4.71
C VAL A 3 18.34 31.14 -4.03
N LEU A 4 17.55 30.11 -3.80
CA LEU A 4 16.28 30.19 -3.08
C LEU A 4 16.47 29.69 -1.65
N ASN A 5 16.20 30.52 -0.66
CA ASN A 5 16.20 30.14 0.73
C ASN A 5 14.77 29.83 1.19
N HIS A 6 14.56 28.66 1.79
CA HIS A 6 13.24 28.19 2.27
C HIS A 6 13.39 27.37 3.54
N ALA A 7 12.46 27.50 4.47
CA ALA A 7 12.46 26.75 5.73
C ALA A 7 12.42 25.22 5.56
N SER A 8 11.85 24.74 4.45
CA SER A 8 11.81 23.33 4.07
C SER A 8 12.19 23.17 2.60
N PRO A 9 13.48 23.06 2.25
CA PRO A 9 13.94 22.96 0.85
C PRO A 9 13.34 21.75 0.11
N SER A 10 13.21 20.60 0.78
CA SER A 10 12.60 19.38 0.20
C SER A 10 11.12 19.58 -0.17
N GLU A 11 10.39 20.37 0.61
CA GLU A 11 8.99 20.68 0.32
C GLU A 11 8.86 21.63 -0.87
N LEU A 12 9.74 22.64 -0.94
CA LEU A 12 9.81 23.56 -2.06
C LEU A 12 10.19 22.81 -3.35
N TYR A 13 11.15 21.90 -3.27
CA TYR A 13 11.56 21.07 -4.41
C TYR A 13 10.41 20.20 -4.92
N GLY A 14 9.63 19.57 -4.02
CA GLY A 14 8.43 18.83 -4.40
C GLY A 14 7.40 19.68 -5.14
N ARG A 15 7.18 20.91 -4.70
CA ARG A 15 6.31 21.87 -5.42
C ARG A 15 6.83 22.23 -6.82
N PHE A 16 8.14 22.38 -6.98
CA PHE A 16 8.73 22.62 -8.30
C PHE A 16 8.57 21.42 -9.21
N CYS A 17 8.84 20.20 -8.72
CA CYS A 17 8.62 18.98 -9.49
C CYS A 17 7.14 18.86 -9.93
N ALA A 18 6.19 19.05 -9.02
CA ALA A 18 4.77 19.00 -9.33
C ALA A 18 4.38 19.99 -10.44
N ARG A 19 4.91 21.21 -10.38
CA ARG A 19 4.64 22.26 -11.36
C ARG A 19 5.32 22.02 -12.71
N PHE A 20 6.51 21.43 -12.70
CA PHE A 20 7.29 21.13 -13.91
C PHE A 20 6.70 19.93 -14.68
N TYR A 21 6.45 18.81 -13.99
CA TYR A 21 6.03 17.58 -14.64
C TYR A 21 4.54 17.53 -15.00
N LYS A 22 3.68 18.30 -14.32
CA LYS A 22 2.23 18.41 -14.61
C LYS A 22 1.56 17.06 -14.77
N LEU A 23 1.78 16.14 -13.81
CA LEU A 23 1.25 14.77 -13.84
C LEU A 23 -0.28 14.77 -13.82
N ASN A 24 -0.88 13.88 -14.63
CA ASN A 24 -2.32 13.70 -14.75
C ASN A 24 -2.70 12.23 -14.57
N PHE A 25 -2.74 11.79 -13.31
CA PHE A 25 -3.25 10.47 -12.92
C PHE A 25 -4.67 10.60 -12.38
N GLU A 26 -5.51 9.60 -12.63
CA GLU A 26 -6.81 9.47 -11.99
C GLU A 26 -6.63 9.12 -10.50
N ASN A 27 -5.69 8.21 -10.22
CA ASN A 27 -5.37 7.80 -8.87
C ASN A 27 -3.86 7.75 -8.62
N ILE A 28 -3.41 8.51 -7.63
CA ILE A 28 -2.11 8.33 -6.98
C ILE A 28 -2.38 7.79 -5.58
N VAL A 29 -2.13 6.51 -5.39
CA VAL A 29 -2.32 5.80 -4.12
C VAL A 29 -0.98 5.66 -3.42
N THR A 30 -0.93 5.85 -2.11
CA THR A 30 0.26 5.60 -1.31
C THR A 30 -0.04 4.59 -0.22
N ILE A 31 0.89 3.66 -0.01
CA ILE A 31 0.78 2.64 1.02
C ILE A 31 1.97 2.68 1.98
N THR A 32 1.71 2.83 3.27
CA THR A 32 2.73 2.74 4.32
C THR A 32 2.45 1.59 5.28
N GLY A 33 3.36 1.35 6.18
CA GLY A 33 3.28 0.30 7.21
C GLY A 33 4.66 -0.27 7.52
N THR A 34 4.80 -1.04 8.58
CA THR A 34 6.02 -1.79 8.85
C THR A 34 6.13 -2.93 7.83
N ASN A 35 5.14 -3.80 7.79
CA ASN A 35 5.04 -4.93 6.88
C ASN A 35 3.82 -4.79 5.96
N GLY A 36 3.80 -5.50 4.82
CA GLY A 36 2.65 -5.60 3.93
C GLY A 36 2.59 -4.59 2.78
N LYS A 37 3.41 -3.53 2.76
CA LYS A 37 3.41 -2.52 1.70
C LYS A 37 3.53 -3.12 0.30
N THR A 38 4.55 -3.91 0.07
CA THR A 38 4.82 -4.58 -1.22
C THR A 38 3.68 -5.51 -1.64
N SER A 39 3.14 -6.30 -0.68
CA SER A 39 2.01 -7.19 -0.98
C SER A 39 0.77 -6.40 -1.40
N VAL A 40 0.43 -5.33 -0.69
CA VAL A 40 -0.72 -4.48 -1.04
C VAL A 40 -0.50 -3.80 -2.39
N ALA A 41 0.67 -3.21 -2.63
CA ALA A 41 0.97 -2.58 -3.92
C ALA A 41 0.87 -3.57 -5.09
N TRP A 42 1.40 -4.77 -4.90
CA TRP A 42 1.31 -5.87 -5.86
C TRP A 42 -0.13 -6.28 -6.14
N PHE A 43 -0.93 -6.52 -5.10
CA PHE A 43 -2.31 -6.97 -5.26
C PHE A 43 -3.16 -5.90 -5.95
N VAL A 44 -3.05 -4.64 -5.55
CA VAL A 44 -3.78 -3.53 -6.17
C VAL A 44 -3.44 -3.43 -7.65
N ASN A 45 -2.15 -3.41 -8.00
CA ASN A 45 -1.73 -3.28 -9.39
C ASN A 45 -2.17 -4.47 -10.25
N ASN A 46 -2.02 -5.71 -9.77
CA ASN A 46 -2.46 -6.89 -10.49
C ASN A 46 -3.99 -6.93 -10.70
N ILE A 47 -4.77 -6.49 -9.72
CA ILE A 47 -6.23 -6.43 -9.86
C ILE A 47 -6.62 -5.34 -10.86
N TRP A 48 -6.02 -4.16 -10.82
CA TRP A 48 -6.23 -3.14 -11.84
C TRP A 48 -5.98 -3.68 -13.25
N HIS A 49 -4.84 -4.37 -13.46
CA HIS A 49 -4.54 -5.01 -14.75
C HIS A 49 -5.57 -6.08 -15.14
N LYS A 50 -5.97 -6.94 -14.20
CA LYS A 50 -6.95 -8.01 -14.43
C LYS A 50 -8.31 -7.48 -14.88
N ILE A 51 -8.68 -6.27 -14.45
CA ILE A 51 -9.93 -5.59 -14.88
C ILE A 51 -9.73 -4.61 -16.04
N GLY A 52 -8.56 -4.64 -16.69
CA GLY A 52 -8.27 -3.85 -17.89
C GLY A 52 -7.82 -2.41 -17.65
N LEU A 53 -7.52 -2.01 -16.41
CA LEU A 53 -7.01 -0.68 -16.10
C LEU A 53 -5.49 -0.62 -16.25
N LYS A 54 -5.00 0.39 -16.95
CA LYS A 54 -3.56 0.63 -17.13
C LYS A 54 -3.00 1.28 -15.87
N SER A 55 -2.16 0.53 -15.16
CA SER A 55 -1.67 0.91 -13.84
C SER A 55 -0.23 0.47 -13.61
N ALA A 56 0.43 1.07 -12.62
CA ALA A 56 1.76 0.67 -12.19
C ALA A 56 1.90 0.70 -10.66
N SER A 57 2.87 -0.05 -10.14
CA SER A 57 3.31 0.08 -8.75
C SER A 57 4.78 0.50 -8.70
N ILE A 58 5.13 1.37 -7.73
CA ILE A 58 6.49 1.82 -7.45
C ILE A 58 6.82 1.41 -6.01
N GLY A 59 7.85 0.61 -5.81
CA GLY A 59 8.16 0.10 -4.48
C GLY A 59 9.42 -0.74 -4.40
N THR A 60 9.47 -1.61 -3.40
CA THR A 60 10.62 -2.48 -3.11
C THR A 60 11.00 -3.39 -4.28
N LEU A 61 10.04 -3.84 -5.07
CA LEU A 61 10.30 -4.63 -6.27
C LEU A 61 10.79 -3.78 -7.45
N GLY A 62 10.71 -2.46 -7.36
CA GLY A 62 10.95 -1.53 -8.46
C GLY A 62 9.66 -0.92 -9.00
N VAL A 63 9.69 -0.48 -10.26
CA VAL A 63 8.50 -0.04 -11.01
C VAL A 63 7.95 -1.25 -11.75
N PHE A 64 6.76 -1.69 -11.39
CA PHE A 64 6.06 -2.79 -12.07
C PHE A 64 4.89 -2.23 -12.87
N ASP A 65 4.97 -2.34 -14.19
CA ASP A 65 3.99 -1.81 -15.14
C ASP A 65 2.91 -2.82 -15.57
N GLY A 66 2.83 -3.95 -14.85
CA GLY A 66 1.93 -5.07 -15.14
C GLY A 66 2.55 -6.15 -16.04
N LYS A 67 3.70 -5.88 -16.66
CA LYS A 67 4.45 -6.84 -17.49
C LYS A 67 5.91 -6.94 -17.06
N ASN A 68 6.57 -5.79 -16.92
CA ASN A 68 7.99 -5.69 -16.62
C ASN A 68 8.22 -5.06 -15.26
N ILE A 69 9.33 -5.45 -14.63
CA ILE A 69 9.83 -4.85 -13.39
C ILE A 69 11.14 -4.11 -13.71
N TYR A 70 11.13 -2.79 -13.52
CA TYR A 70 12.30 -1.93 -13.64
C TYR A 70 12.85 -1.67 -12.24
N LYS A 71 14.03 -2.20 -11.94
CA LYS A 71 14.63 -2.12 -10.60
C LYS A 71 14.86 -0.67 -10.16
N THR A 72 14.67 -0.43 -8.88
CA THR A 72 15.00 0.83 -8.19
C THR A 72 15.85 0.51 -6.96
N ASP A 73 16.72 1.45 -6.56
CA ASP A 73 17.61 1.26 -5.41
C ASP A 73 16.89 1.39 -4.06
N LEU A 74 15.75 2.06 -4.06
CA LEU A 74 15.03 2.41 -2.84
C LEU A 74 13.54 2.05 -2.96
N THR A 75 12.94 1.56 -1.86
CA THR A 75 11.49 1.30 -1.77
C THR A 75 10.66 2.52 -2.17
N THR A 76 11.08 3.71 -1.74
CA THR A 76 10.53 4.99 -2.18
C THR A 76 11.68 5.73 -2.84
N PRO A 77 11.75 5.84 -4.16
CA PRO A 77 12.82 6.53 -4.86
C PRO A 77 12.93 7.99 -4.42
N ASN A 78 14.07 8.62 -4.69
CA ASN A 78 14.22 10.05 -4.44
C ASN A 78 13.21 10.85 -5.27
N ILE A 79 12.95 12.06 -4.85
CA ILE A 79 11.85 12.87 -5.39
C ILE A 79 11.97 13.10 -6.91
N ASP A 80 13.17 13.37 -7.41
CA ASP A 80 13.49 13.50 -8.82
C ASP A 80 13.18 12.20 -9.59
N GLN A 81 13.71 11.07 -9.13
CA GLN A 81 13.45 9.75 -9.69
C GLN A 81 11.96 9.38 -9.65
N THR A 82 11.27 9.71 -8.55
CA THR A 82 9.82 9.48 -8.44
C THR A 82 9.06 10.24 -9.53
N TYR A 83 9.38 11.52 -9.74
CA TYR A 83 8.72 12.33 -10.76
C TYR A 83 9.09 11.92 -12.19
N GLU A 84 10.33 11.51 -12.45
CA GLU A 84 10.76 10.96 -13.74
C GLU A 84 9.98 9.68 -14.08
N GLN A 85 9.89 8.74 -13.15
CA GLN A 85 9.13 7.50 -13.32
C GLN A 85 7.64 7.79 -13.56
N LEU A 86 7.04 8.67 -12.76
CA LEU A 86 5.65 9.05 -12.93
C LEU A 86 5.42 9.78 -14.26
N SER A 87 6.36 10.64 -14.70
CA SER A 87 6.28 11.30 -16.01
C SER A 87 6.33 10.30 -17.15
N TYR A 88 7.22 9.31 -17.08
CA TYR A 88 7.27 8.22 -18.05
C TYR A 88 5.95 7.44 -18.10
N LEU A 89 5.42 7.02 -16.95
CA LEU A 89 4.13 6.32 -16.86
C LEU A 89 2.98 7.19 -17.42
N ASN A 90 2.94 8.47 -17.05
CA ASN A 90 1.88 9.37 -17.51
C ASN A 90 1.91 9.60 -19.03
N LYS A 91 3.10 9.75 -19.64
CA LYS A 91 3.28 9.84 -21.10
C LYS A 91 2.88 8.55 -21.83
N ASN A 92 2.89 7.42 -21.15
CA ASN A 92 2.46 6.13 -21.67
C ASN A 92 1.02 5.78 -21.24
N ASP A 93 0.19 6.78 -20.92
CA ASP A 93 -1.24 6.65 -20.59
C ASP A 93 -1.59 5.80 -19.37
N PHE A 94 -0.67 5.63 -18.44
CA PHE A 94 -1.01 5.05 -17.15
C PHE A 94 -1.86 6.04 -16.35
N LYS A 95 -3.00 5.58 -15.84
CA LYS A 95 -3.96 6.43 -15.10
C LYS A 95 -3.95 6.18 -13.60
N ASN A 96 -3.51 4.99 -13.20
CA ASN A 96 -3.51 4.58 -11.81
C ASN A 96 -2.10 4.18 -11.38
N VAL A 97 -1.65 4.68 -10.24
CA VAL A 97 -0.36 4.31 -9.68
C VAL A 97 -0.46 4.11 -8.18
N ILE A 98 0.21 3.07 -7.66
CA ILE A 98 0.37 2.85 -6.23
C ILE A 98 1.85 2.91 -5.86
N ILE A 99 2.19 3.68 -4.82
CA ILE A 99 3.55 3.94 -4.39
C ILE A 99 3.74 3.45 -2.96
N GLU A 100 4.76 2.63 -2.74
CA GLU A 100 5.19 2.28 -1.39
C GLU A 100 5.86 3.48 -0.72
N ALA A 101 5.23 4.03 0.31
CA ALA A 101 5.74 5.14 1.11
C ALA A 101 6.43 4.60 2.38
N SER A 102 7.74 4.36 2.31
CA SER A 102 8.57 4.00 3.46
C SER A 102 8.62 5.14 4.47
N SER A 103 8.91 4.84 5.75
CA SER A 103 9.04 5.89 6.77
C SER A 103 10.15 6.90 6.43
N HIS A 104 11.27 6.42 5.88
CA HIS A 104 12.34 7.27 5.32
C HIS A 104 11.84 8.14 4.18
N GLY A 105 11.12 7.56 3.20
CA GLY A 105 10.60 8.29 2.05
C GLY A 105 9.60 9.38 2.44
N ILE A 106 8.77 9.13 3.45
CA ILE A 106 7.84 10.12 3.99
C ILE A 106 8.60 11.22 4.74
N ASP A 107 9.53 10.84 5.62
CA ASP A 107 10.30 11.78 6.43
C ASP A 107 11.19 12.70 5.59
N GLN A 108 11.84 12.14 4.58
CA GLN A 108 12.70 12.85 3.61
C GLN A 108 11.89 13.53 2.49
N ASN A 109 10.55 13.52 2.56
CA ASN A 109 9.65 14.16 1.60
C ASN A 109 9.79 13.67 0.14
N ARG A 110 10.18 12.40 -0.09
CA ARG A 110 10.41 11.85 -1.44
C ARG A 110 9.14 11.75 -2.30
N ILE A 111 7.96 11.87 -1.68
CA ILE A 111 6.64 11.93 -2.33
C ILE A 111 6.02 13.34 -2.23
N GLY A 112 6.84 14.35 -1.95
CA GLY A 112 6.39 15.74 -1.83
C GLY A 112 5.80 16.28 -3.13
N GLY A 113 4.73 17.07 -3.02
CA GLY A 113 4.07 17.71 -4.17
C GLY A 113 3.14 16.78 -4.98
N LEU A 114 3.09 15.48 -4.72
CA LEU A 114 2.15 14.57 -5.40
C LEU A 114 0.70 14.84 -4.96
N SER A 115 -0.23 14.77 -5.91
CA SER A 115 -1.67 14.83 -5.64
C SER A 115 -2.19 13.46 -5.19
N ILE A 116 -1.87 13.08 -3.95
CA ILE A 116 -2.25 11.77 -3.39
C ILE A 116 -3.75 11.71 -3.17
N SER A 117 -4.45 10.80 -3.85
CA SER A 117 -5.89 10.57 -3.69
C SER A 117 -6.22 9.66 -2.50
N ILE A 118 -5.37 8.65 -2.25
CA ILE A 118 -5.59 7.66 -1.20
C ILE A 118 -4.28 7.38 -0.46
N ALA A 119 -4.32 7.42 0.86
CA ALA A 119 -3.25 6.88 1.69
C ALA A 119 -3.77 5.71 2.52
N ALA A 120 -3.00 4.62 2.57
CA ALA A 120 -3.35 3.46 3.38
C ALA A 120 -2.21 3.08 4.34
N ILE A 121 -2.57 2.50 5.49
CA ILE A 121 -1.60 1.90 6.41
C ILE A 121 -1.94 0.44 6.67
N THR A 122 -0.94 -0.45 6.54
CA THR A 122 -1.08 -1.90 6.75
C THR A 122 -0.89 -2.31 8.20
N THR A 123 0.32 -2.12 8.73
CA THR A 123 0.73 -2.52 10.07
C THR A 123 1.66 -1.48 10.70
N LEU A 124 1.77 -1.50 12.03
CA LEU A 124 2.71 -0.66 12.74
C LEU A 124 3.35 -1.48 13.88
N SER A 125 4.64 -1.75 13.77
CA SER A 125 5.46 -2.39 14.79
C SER A 125 6.85 -1.75 14.82
N ARG A 126 7.72 -2.15 15.74
CA ARG A 126 9.07 -1.57 15.85
C ARG A 126 9.93 -1.94 14.65
N ASP A 127 10.50 -0.91 14.01
CA ASP A 127 11.43 -1.04 12.88
C ASP A 127 12.19 0.28 12.69
N HIS A 128 13.33 0.26 12.00
CA HIS A 128 14.13 1.43 11.63
C HIS A 128 14.41 2.40 12.79
N LEU A 129 14.68 1.85 14.01
CA LEU A 129 14.99 2.67 15.18
C LEU A 129 16.41 3.27 15.14
N ASP A 130 17.28 2.72 14.33
CA ASP A 130 18.58 3.27 13.96
C ASP A 130 18.46 4.66 13.30
N TYR A 131 17.46 4.85 12.45
CA TYR A 131 17.19 6.11 11.77
C TYR A 131 16.27 7.03 12.59
N HIS A 132 15.13 6.50 13.05
CA HIS A 132 14.11 7.31 13.73
C HIS A 132 14.38 7.56 15.21
N LEU A 133 15.39 6.91 15.82
CA LEU A 133 15.80 7.00 17.22
C LEU A 133 14.75 6.57 18.25
N SER A 134 13.48 6.55 17.89
CA SER A 134 12.40 6.12 18.77
C SER A 134 11.19 5.60 17.99
N TYR A 135 10.42 4.70 18.63
CA TYR A 135 9.13 4.26 18.08
C TYR A 135 8.15 5.41 17.85
N LYS A 136 8.18 6.42 18.74
CA LYS A 136 7.35 7.62 18.60
C LYS A 136 7.65 8.37 17.30
N ASN A 137 8.93 8.61 17.01
CA ASN A 137 9.33 9.30 15.78
C ASN A 137 9.00 8.48 14.53
N TYR A 138 9.24 7.15 14.58
CA TYR A 138 8.86 6.23 13.50
C TYR A 138 7.36 6.28 13.21
N LYS A 139 6.51 6.21 14.23
CA LYS A 139 5.06 6.39 14.11
C LYS A 139 4.70 7.75 13.52
N MET A 140 5.30 8.84 14.05
CA MET A 140 5.06 10.20 13.56
C MET A 140 5.43 10.36 12.09
N ALA A 141 6.52 9.74 11.62
CA ALA A 141 6.86 9.74 10.20
C ALA A 141 5.75 9.13 9.34
N LYS A 142 5.14 8.01 9.78
CA LYS A 142 4.01 7.41 9.04
C LYS A 142 2.72 8.22 9.12
N LEU A 143 2.42 8.85 10.27
CA LEU A 143 1.28 9.75 10.42
C LEU A 143 1.36 10.95 9.46
N LYS A 144 2.56 11.49 9.20
CA LYS A 144 2.78 12.58 8.23
C LYS A 144 2.24 12.26 6.83
N LEU A 145 2.16 10.97 6.43
CA LEU A 145 1.60 10.59 5.13
C LEU A 145 0.18 11.08 4.97
N PHE A 146 -0.66 10.94 5.99
CA PHE A 146 -2.06 11.32 5.93
C PHE A 146 -2.29 12.83 5.84
N SER A 147 -1.33 13.64 6.29
CA SER A 147 -1.38 15.10 6.06
C SER A 147 -0.93 15.54 4.65
N LYS A 148 -0.37 14.60 3.85
CA LYS A 148 0.01 14.86 2.44
C LYS A 148 -1.07 14.46 1.44
N VAL A 149 -2.14 13.82 1.90
CA VAL A 149 -3.29 13.44 1.06
C VAL A 149 -4.04 14.69 0.62
N SER A 150 -4.47 14.71 -0.63
CA SER A 150 -5.25 15.81 -1.21
C SER A 150 -6.56 16.03 -0.44
N LYS A 151 -7.11 17.24 -0.47
CA LYS A 151 -8.42 17.53 0.12
C LYS A 151 -9.48 16.57 -0.45
N ASN A 152 -10.36 16.07 0.42
CA ASN A 152 -11.37 15.07 0.09
C ASN A 152 -10.82 13.70 -0.33
N GLY A 153 -9.52 13.47 -0.21
CA GLY A 153 -8.93 12.15 -0.39
C GLY A 153 -9.30 11.19 0.72
N VAL A 154 -8.81 9.95 0.62
CA VAL A 154 -9.21 8.86 1.49
C VAL A 154 -8.06 8.37 2.35
N ALA A 155 -8.34 8.15 3.64
CA ALA A 155 -7.48 7.46 4.59
C ALA A 155 -7.99 6.04 4.82
N ILE A 156 -7.21 5.02 4.44
CA ILE A 156 -7.53 3.62 4.72
C ILE A 156 -6.69 3.17 5.91
N ILE A 157 -7.36 2.79 6.99
CA ILE A 157 -6.74 2.51 8.28
C ILE A 157 -7.11 1.11 8.74
N ASN A 158 -6.10 0.31 9.13
CA ASN A 158 -6.33 -1.03 9.63
C ASN A 158 -6.60 -1.00 11.15
N ASP A 159 -7.70 -1.58 11.60
CA ASP A 159 -8.14 -1.61 13.00
C ASP A 159 -7.28 -2.51 13.90
N SER A 160 -6.42 -3.36 13.31
CA SER A 160 -5.47 -4.20 14.04
C SER A 160 -4.26 -3.42 14.58
N ILE A 161 -4.03 -2.21 14.08
CA ILE A 161 -2.99 -1.32 14.58
C ILE A 161 -3.39 -0.81 15.96
N LYS A 162 -2.53 -0.96 16.95
CA LYS A 162 -2.82 -0.51 18.33
C LYS A 162 -3.16 0.99 18.37
N GLU A 163 -2.45 1.78 17.61
CA GLU A 163 -2.56 3.24 17.53
C GLU A 163 -3.50 3.72 16.42
N TYR A 164 -4.38 2.89 15.89
CA TYR A 164 -5.25 3.23 14.75
C TYR A 164 -6.07 4.51 14.99
N LYS A 165 -6.42 4.82 16.23
CA LYS A 165 -7.15 6.05 16.59
C LYS A 165 -6.36 7.32 16.27
N GLU A 166 -5.04 7.31 16.45
CA GLU A 166 -4.19 8.46 16.11
C GLU A 166 -4.18 8.72 14.58
N PHE A 167 -4.27 7.65 13.77
CA PHE A 167 -4.42 7.77 12.33
C PHE A 167 -5.79 8.31 11.94
N ILE A 168 -6.85 7.95 12.67
CA ILE A 168 -8.19 8.54 12.51
C ILE A 168 -8.15 10.04 12.83
N GLU A 169 -7.55 10.43 13.95
CA GLU A 169 -7.44 11.84 14.37
C GLU A 169 -6.74 12.71 13.33
N ILE A 170 -5.59 12.25 12.79
CA ILE A 170 -4.88 12.99 11.75
C ILE A 170 -5.68 13.06 10.44
N ALA A 171 -6.39 11.99 10.07
CA ALA A 171 -7.26 11.97 8.90
C ALA A 171 -8.42 12.97 9.04
N LEU A 172 -9.09 12.99 10.19
CA LEU A 172 -10.15 13.96 10.49
C LEU A 172 -9.64 15.41 10.47
N LYS A 173 -8.47 15.66 11.07
CA LYS A 173 -7.83 16.99 11.04
C LYS A 173 -7.57 17.48 9.61
N ASN A 174 -7.24 16.56 8.68
CA ASN A 174 -7.02 16.88 7.28
C ASN A 174 -8.28 16.75 6.41
N LYS A 175 -9.46 16.55 7.02
CA LYS A 175 -10.75 16.44 6.33
C LYS A 175 -10.79 15.32 5.29
N LEU A 176 -10.12 14.20 5.58
CA LEU A 176 -10.11 13.03 4.74
C LEU A 176 -11.36 12.17 5.01
N LYS A 177 -11.87 11.50 3.98
CA LYS A 177 -12.78 10.38 4.14
C LYS A 177 -12.01 9.23 4.80
N ILE A 178 -12.59 8.58 5.80
CA ILE A 178 -11.98 7.46 6.50
C ILE A 178 -12.68 6.17 6.06
N LEU A 179 -11.89 5.14 5.76
CA LEU A 179 -12.35 3.78 5.59
C LEU A 179 -11.57 2.88 6.55
N LEU A 180 -12.26 2.39 7.58
CA LEU A 180 -11.69 1.48 8.57
C LEU A 180 -11.80 0.04 8.09
N VAL A 181 -10.67 -0.66 8.09
CA VAL A 181 -10.56 -2.05 7.61
C VAL A 181 -10.17 -2.96 8.76
N GLY A 182 -10.84 -4.10 8.90
CA GLY A 182 -10.43 -5.06 9.91
C GLY A 182 -11.41 -6.17 10.24
N LYS A 183 -11.19 -6.80 11.40
CA LYS A 183 -12.03 -7.92 11.87
C LYS A 183 -13.12 -7.48 12.86
N LYS A 184 -13.13 -6.24 13.30
CA LYS A 184 -14.11 -5.71 14.23
C LYS A 184 -15.43 -5.40 13.52
N ASN A 185 -16.55 -5.57 14.24
CA ASN A 185 -17.89 -5.34 13.67
C ASN A 185 -18.15 -3.88 13.28
N ASN A 186 -17.40 -2.94 13.84
CA ASN A 186 -17.50 -1.52 13.53
C ASN A 186 -16.54 -1.04 12.43
N SER A 187 -15.85 -1.96 11.75
CA SER A 187 -15.03 -1.62 10.59
C SER A 187 -15.93 -1.48 9.35
N ASP A 188 -15.68 -0.44 8.53
CA ASP A 188 -16.43 -0.17 7.30
C ASP A 188 -16.30 -1.32 6.30
N LEU A 189 -15.10 -1.90 6.22
CA LEU A 189 -14.81 -3.13 5.49
C LEU A 189 -14.37 -4.19 6.49
N SER A 190 -15.28 -5.06 6.90
CA SER A 190 -15.00 -6.13 7.84
C SER A 190 -14.86 -7.48 7.17
N TYR A 191 -14.06 -8.37 7.76
CA TYR A 191 -13.83 -9.70 7.21
C TYR A 191 -13.60 -10.77 8.25
N GLN A 192 -13.88 -12.03 7.86
CA GLN A 192 -13.62 -13.23 8.62
C GLN A 192 -12.88 -14.26 7.76
N ILE A 193 -11.98 -15.01 8.37
CA ILE A 193 -11.17 -16.02 7.69
C ILE A 193 -11.52 -17.40 8.27
N LYS A 194 -11.72 -18.39 7.39
CA LYS A 194 -11.81 -19.80 7.76
C LYS A 194 -10.84 -20.59 6.88
N VAL A 195 -9.89 -21.30 7.50
CA VAL A 195 -9.01 -22.23 6.79
C VAL A 195 -9.80 -23.47 6.41
N LEU A 196 -9.74 -23.85 5.16
CA LEU A 196 -10.40 -25.02 4.59
C LEU A 196 -9.50 -26.25 4.70
N LYS A 197 -10.09 -27.46 4.56
CA LYS A 197 -9.35 -28.73 4.62
C LYS A 197 -8.24 -28.86 3.55
N ASN A 198 -8.42 -28.21 2.40
CA ASN A 198 -7.43 -28.18 1.31
C ASN A 198 -6.31 -27.15 1.54
N GLY A 199 -6.31 -26.46 2.67
CA GLY A 199 -5.33 -25.42 3.02
C GLY A 199 -5.64 -24.03 2.45
N GLU A 200 -6.66 -23.86 1.62
CA GLU A 200 -7.11 -22.54 1.17
C GLU A 200 -7.81 -21.77 2.30
N GLN A 201 -7.85 -20.46 2.17
CA GLN A 201 -8.55 -19.58 3.09
C GLN A 201 -9.85 -19.07 2.48
N LEU A 202 -10.99 -19.44 3.06
CA LEU A 202 -12.29 -18.83 2.76
C LEU A 202 -12.40 -17.51 3.52
N VAL A 203 -12.58 -16.42 2.78
CA VAL A 203 -12.70 -15.08 3.31
C VAL A 203 -14.13 -14.59 3.09
N LYS A 204 -14.84 -14.28 4.16
CA LYS A 204 -16.14 -13.60 4.13
C LYS A 204 -15.93 -12.11 4.35
N VAL A 205 -16.53 -11.27 3.53
CA VAL A 205 -16.35 -9.82 3.53
C VAL A 205 -17.69 -9.12 3.62
N ASN A 206 -17.75 -8.09 4.44
CA ASN A 206 -18.90 -7.17 4.52
C ASN A 206 -18.41 -5.74 4.28
N TYR A 207 -19.07 -5.03 3.38
CA TYR A 207 -18.82 -3.62 3.08
C TYR A 207 -20.13 -2.89 2.84
N LYS A 208 -20.50 -1.97 3.73
CA LYS A 208 -21.81 -1.32 3.68
C LYS A 208 -22.95 -2.38 3.65
N ASN A 209 -23.80 -2.34 2.62
CA ASN A 209 -24.89 -3.29 2.41
C ASN A 209 -24.46 -4.53 1.57
N PHE A 210 -23.19 -4.61 1.14
CA PHE A 210 -22.68 -5.70 0.33
C PHE A 210 -22.06 -6.78 1.21
N LYS A 211 -22.36 -8.03 0.89
CA LYS A 211 -21.73 -9.22 1.50
C LYS A 211 -21.22 -10.12 0.39
N GLY A 212 -20.02 -10.66 0.56
CA GLY A 212 -19.42 -11.56 -0.41
C GLY A 212 -18.45 -12.52 0.24
N SER A 213 -18.01 -13.50 -0.52
CA SER A 213 -16.95 -14.42 -0.09
C SER A 213 -16.13 -14.90 -1.27
N PHE A 214 -14.88 -15.17 -1.02
CA PHE A 214 -13.96 -15.77 -1.97
C PHE A 214 -12.99 -16.70 -1.26
N SER A 215 -12.44 -17.69 -1.98
CA SER A 215 -11.32 -18.50 -1.51
C SER A 215 -10.03 -17.99 -2.09
N THR A 216 -8.94 -18.04 -1.33
CA THR A 216 -7.61 -17.68 -1.78
C THR A 216 -6.58 -18.73 -1.37
N LYS A 217 -5.56 -18.91 -2.22
CA LYS A 217 -4.41 -19.78 -1.95
C LYS A 217 -3.27 -19.06 -1.22
N LEU A 218 -3.42 -17.76 -0.95
CA LEU A 218 -2.45 -17.02 -0.14
C LEU A 218 -2.30 -17.66 1.23
N ILE A 219 -1.08 -17.72 1.74
CA ILE A 219 -0.77 -18.38 3.01
C ILE A 219 -0.60 -17.34 4.12
N GLY A 220 -1.20 -17.64 5.29
CA GLY A 220 -1.17 -16.78 6.46
C GLY A 220 -2.26 -15.70 6.46
N GLY A 221 -2.86 -15.49 7.64
CA GLY A 221 -3.91 -14.48 7.81
C GLY A 221 -3.45 -13.05 7.56
N PHE A 222 -2.14 -12.80 7.65
CA PHE A 222 -1.54 -11.50 7.34
C PHE A 222 -1.62 -11.18 5.83
N GLN A 223 -1.49 -12.20 4.95
CA GLN A 223 -1.67 -11.98 3.50
C GLN A 223 -3.14 -11.69 3.16
N VAL A 224 -4.08 -12.33 3.85
CA VAL A 224 -5.51 -11.97 3.71
C VAL A 224 -5.74 -10.53 4.17
N ASN A 225 -5.13 -10.10 5.29
CA ASN A 225 -5.23 -8.72 5.74
C ASN A 225 -4.70 -7.72 4.68
N ASN A 226 -3.56 -8.04 4.05
CA ASN A 226 -3.02 -7.24 2.93
C ASN A 226 -4.00 -7.24 1.74
N LEU A 227 -4.60 -8.39 1.41
CA LEU A 227 -5.56 -8.50 0.30
C LEU A 227 -6.83 -7.68 0.57
N ILE A 228 -7.35 -7.68 1.81
CA ILE A 228 -8.51 -6.86 2.19
C ILE A 228 -8.16 -5.36 2.21
N THR A 229 -6.95 -4.99 2.63
CA THR A 229 -6.48 -3.60 2.50
C THR A 229 -6.43 -3.17 1.02
N SER A 230 -6.00 -4.07 0.13
CA SER A 230 -6.03 -3.83 -1.33
C SER A 230 -7.45 -3.68 -1.85
N MET A 231 -8.39 -4.50 -1.35
CA MET A 231 -9.82 -4.38 -1.67
C MET A 231 -10.36 -3.00 -1.29
N ALA A 232 -10.01 -2.51 -0.09
CA ALA A 232 -10.43 -1.18 0.36
C ALA A 232 -9.91 -0.06 -0.57
N ILE A 233 -8.65 -0.13 -0.99
CA ILE A 233 -8.07 0.81 -1.96
C ILE A 233 -8.86 0.77 -3.27
N LEU A 234 -9.08 -0.42 -3.80
CA LEU A 234 -9.76 -0.62 -5.09
C LEU A 234 -11.22 -0.16 -5.06
N LEU A 235 -11.94 -0.36 -3.95
CA LEU A 235 -13.29 0.18 -3.74
C LEU A 235 -13.31 1.71 -3.82
N GLU A 236 -12.32 2.36 -3.22
CA GLU A 236 -12.21 3.83 -3.21
C GLU A 236 -11.70 4.40 -4.54
N THR A 237 -11.13 3.57 -5.43
CA THR A 237 -10.85 3.94 -6.83
C THR A 237 -12.03 3.62 -7.78
N GLY A 238 -13.19 3.26 -7.25
CA GLY A 238 -14.41 3.09 -8.02
C GLY A 238 -14.63 1.67 -8.58
N VAL A 239 -13.79 0.68 -8.22
CA VAL A 239 -13.98 -0.70 -8.69
C VAL A 239 -15.20 -1.33 -7.98
N PRO A 240 -16.19 -1.90 -8.70
CA PRO A 240 -17.38 -2.47 -8.09
C PRO A 240 -17.07 -3.65 -7.17
N PHE A 241 -17.80 -3.78 -6.06
CA PHE A 241 -17.61 -4.83 -5.05
C PHE A 241 -17.63 -6.24 -5.65
N ASN A 242 -18.61 -6.55 -6.51
CA ASN A 242 -18.73 -7.88 -7.12
C ASN A 242 -17.55 -8.20 -8.06
N THR A 243 -17.03 -7.21 -8.77
CA THR A 243 -15.83 -7.35 -9.61
C THR A 243 -14.64 -7.72 -8.73
N LEU A 244 -14.49 -7.07 -7.56
CA LEU A 244 -13.42 -7.37 -6.61
C LEU A 244 -13.52 -8.79 -6.04
N ILE A 245 -14.70 -9.20 -5.58
CA ILE A 245 -14.92 -10.58 -5.08
C ILE A 245 -14.45 -11.63 -6.09
N ASN A 246 -14.72 -11.43 -7.37
CA ASN A 246 -14.28 -12.34 -8.44
C ASN A 246 -12.76 -12.24 -8.69
N SER A 247 -12.19 -11.06 -8.63
CA SER A 247 -10.77 -10.83 -8.91
C SER A 247 -9.84 -11.34 -7.81
N MET A 248 -10.31 -11.40 -6.55
CA MET A 248 -9.52 -11.82 -5.39
C MET A 248 -9.14 -13.31 -5.37
N LYS A 249 -9.86 -14.17 -6.11
CA LYS A 249 -9.69 -15.63 -6.05
C LYS A 249 -8.32 -16.11 -6.53
N ASP A 250 -7.80 -15.50 -7.60
CA ASP A 250 -6.61 -15.96 -8.32
C ASP A 250 -5.39 -15.04 -8.11
N ILE A 251 -5.37 -14.31 -7.02
CA ILE A 251 -4.23 -13.45 -6.68
C ILE A 251 -3.10 -14.31 -6.11
N SER A 252 -1.92 -14.17 -6.69
CA SER A 252 -0.67 -14.77 -6.21
C SER A 252 0.13 -13.83 -5.33
N SER A 253 0.92 -14.39 -4.43
CA SER A 253 1.91 -13.63 -3.65
C SER A 253 2.91 -12.92 -4.56
N PRO A 254 3.36 -11.72 -4.19
CA PRO A 254 4.47 -11.09 -4.90
C PRO A 254 5.78 -11.86 -4.70
N PRO A 255 6.77 -11.69 -5.60
CA PRO A 255 8.09 -12.29 -5.43
C PRO A 255 8.67 -12.00 -4.04
N GLY A 256 9.21 -13.05 -3.39
CA GLY A 256 9.81 -12.96 -2.05
C GLY A 256 8.84 -12.64 -0.90
N ARG A 257 7.54 -12.85 -1.03
CA ARG A 257 6.53 -12.62 0.03
C ARG A 257 5.64 -13.85 0.20
N MET A 258 6.05 -14.82 1.03
CA MET A 258 5.43 -16.16 1.09
C MET A 258 5.25 -16.75 -0.32
N GLU A 259 6.25 -16.54 -1.14
CA GLU A 259 6.30 -17.05 -2.50
C GLU A 259 6.54 -18.55 -2.47
N TYR A 260 5.56 -19.31 -2.98
CA TYR A 260 5.72 -20.76 -3.13
C TYR A 260 6.68 -21.06 -4.30
N ILE A 261 7.74 -21.81 -4.01
CA ILE A 261 8.74 -22.18 -5.02
C ILE A 261 8.48 -23.59 -5.55
N CYS A 262 8.45 -24.59 -4.65
CA CYS A 262 8.28 -25.99 -5.01
C CYS A 262 7.92 -26.85 -3.79
N SER A 263 7.70 -28.13 -4.02
CA SER A 263 7.62 -29.14 -2.96
C SER A 263 8.71 -30.20 -3.15
N VAL A 264 9.38 -30.57 -2.05
CA VAL A 264 10.37 -31.64 -2.00
C VAL A 264 9.95 -32.60 -0.88
N ASN A 265 9.81 -33.89 -1.20
CA ASN A 265 9.35 -34.92 -0.26
C ASN A 265 8.10 -34.51 0.54
N GLN A 266 7.10 -33.96 -0.13
CA GLN A 266 5.84 -33.42 0.43
C GLN A 266 6.01 -32.16 1.29
N ALA A 267 7.21 -31.66 1.56
CA ALA A 267 7.45 -30.38 2.23
C ALA A 267 7.37 -29.22 1.22
N ARG A 268 6.55 -28.23 1.53
CA ARG A 268 6.45 -27.01 0.69
C ARG A 268 7.58 -26.03 1.03
N ILE A 269 8.21 -25.47 0.01
CA ILE A 269 9.29 -24.50 0.14
C ILE A 269 8.76 -23.12 -0.26
N PHE A 270 8.99 -22.14 0.61
CA PHE A 270 8.58 -20.75 0.43
C PHE A 270 9.78 -19.82 0.58
N VAL A 271 9.73 -18.68 -0.11
CA VAL A 271 10.66 -17.56 0.08
C VAL A 271 9.90 -16.39 0.67
N ASP A 272 10.45 -15.82 1.75
CA ASP A 272 9.90 -14.61 2.37
C ASP A 272 11.02 -13.65 2.82
N PHE A 273 10.74 -12.37 2.77
CA PHE A 273 11.65 -11.28 3.16
C PHE A 273 11.52 -10.92 4.65
N ALA A 274 10.90 -11.75 5.48
CA ALA A 274 10.74 -11.51 6.91
C ALA A 274 12.11 -11.37 7.59
N HIS A 275 12.37 -10.23 8.19
CA HIS A 275 13.64 -9.89 8.87
C HIS A 275 13.43 -9.14 10.21
N THR A 276 12.18 -8.90 10.59
CA THR A 276 11.84 -8.35 11.92
C THR A 276 11.21 -9.44 12.79
N PRO A 277 11.30 -9.35 14.13
CA PRO A 277 10.68 -10.34 15.03
C PRO A 277 9.20 -10.55 14.75
N ASP A 278 8.43 -9.48 14.54
CA ASP A 278 7.00 -9.56 14.22
C ASP A 278 6.75 -10.22 12.86
N ALA A 279 7.57 -9.93 11.84
CA ALA A 279 7.43 -10.56 10.54
C ALA A 279 7.72 -12.07 10.63
N LEU A 280 8.82 -12.48 11.28
CA LEU A 280 9.17 -13.88 11.49
C LEU A 280 8.07 -14.64 12.24
N LYS A 281 7.53 -14.05 13.31
CA LYS A 281 6.41 -14.66 14.07
C LYS A 281 5.16 -14.90 13.21
N ASN A 282 4.92 -14.10 12.20
CA ASN A 282 3.75 -14.26 11.32
C ASN A 282 3.98 -15.27 10.20
N VAL A 283 5.24 -15.48 9.81
CA VAL A 283 5.62 -16.40 8.72
C VAL A 283 5.82 -17.82 9.22
N LEU A 284 6.36 -18.00 10.43
CA LEU A 284 6.56 -19.28 11.12
C LEU A 284 5.30 -19.75 11.83
#